data_0db15a8b9925c62bd8bcf4b32708d158
#
_entry.id   0db15a8b9925c62bd8bcf4b32708d158
#
_cell.length_a   1.000
_cell.length_b   1.000
_cell.length_c   1.000
_cell.angle_alpha   90.00
_cell.angle_beta   90.00
_cell.angle_gamma   90.00
#
_symmetry.space_group_name_H-M   'P 1'
#
loop_
_entity.id
_entity.type
_entity.pdbx_description
1 polymer ?
#
loop_
_entity_poly.entity_id
_entity_poly.type
_entity_poly.pdbx_seq_one_letter_code
_entity_poly.pdbx_strand_id
1 'polypeptide(L)'
;MRHEKCLEEDIKYFPRKGKILDIACGDGRNSIYLARLGYVVHAIDFSEEALNRLNYFAEKENLNIETQLGDLSENNFLNNLYNYDAIIINHYRLRPELYSILMKHIKENGVLWINGFKEIPSDNPNITELDILREEDLIDIENYHLENKKTYSIGERTFIRYIWRK
;
A
#
# COMPACT_ATOMS: atom_id res chain seq x y z
N MET A 1 -11.77 -3.51 -12.88
CA MET A 1 -10.34 -3.37 -12.54
C MET A 1 -9.99 -4.45 -11.51
N ARG A 2 -8.95 -5.25 -11.74
CA ARG A 2 -8.62 -6.38 -10.86
C ARG A 2 -7.62 -5.93 -9.79
N HIS A 3 -7.91 -6.16 -8.51
CA HIS A 3 -7.01 -5.92 -7.39
C HIS A 3 -5.81 -6.86 -7.39
N GLU A 4 -4.83 -6.61 -6.54
CA GLU A 4 -3.64 -7.43 -6.39
C GLU A 4 -4.00 -8.78 -5.74
N LYS A 5 -3.66 -9.89 -6.42
CA LYS A 5 -4.00 -11.24 -5.94
C LYS A 5 -3.32 -11.58 -4.61
N CYS A 6 -2.07 -11.15 -4.42
CA CYS A 6 -1.38 -11.44 -3.15
C CYS A 6 -2.01 -10.68 -1.97
N LEU A 7 -2.62 -9.50 -2.19
CA LEU A 7 -3.39 -8.80 -1.16
C LEU A 7 -4.64 -9.61 -0.76
N GLU A 8 -5.34 -10.21 -1.73
CA GLU A 8 -6.47 -11.10 -1.46
C GLU A 8 -6.05 -12.30 -0.60
N GLU A 9 -4.92 -12.94 -0.91
CA GLU A 9 -4.36 -14.06 -0.14
C GLU A 9 -3.97 -13.65 1.30
N ASP A 10 -3.55 -12.39 1.47
CA ASP A 10 -3.01 -11.84 2.71
C ASP A 10 -4.05 -11.17 3.62
N ILE A 11 -5.30 -11.01 3.16
CA ILE A 11 -6.34 -10.34 3.95
C ILE A 11 -6.57 -11.01 5.33
N LYS A 12 -6.25 -12.27 5.45
CA LYS A 12 -6.29 -13.04 6.71
C LYS A 12 -5.38 -12.49 7.82
N TYR A 13 -4.35 -11.72 7.47
CA TYR A 13 -3.46 -11.05 8.42
C TYR A 13 -3.98 -9.71 8.90
N PHE A 14 -4.98 -9.14 8.19
CA PHE A 14 -5.55 -7.85 8.51
C PHE A 14 -6.57 -7.95 9.64
N PRO A 15 -6.76 -6.91 10.45
CA PRO A 15 -7.92 -6.82 11.34
C PRO A 15 -9.22 -7.00 10.53
N ARG A 16 -10.21 -7.65 11.11
CA ARG A 16 -11.45 -8.01 10.38
C ARG A 16 -12.23 -6.80 9.83
N LYS A 17 -12.02 -5.62 10.40
CA LYS A 17 -12.62 -4.34 10.00
C LYS A 17 -11.75 -3.20 10.51
N GLY A 18 -11.98 -2.02 10.03
CA GLY A 18 -11.28 -0.82 10.48
C GLY A 18 -10.96 0.12 9.33
N LYS A 19 -10.02 1.03 9.57
CA LYS A 19 -9.57 2.02 8.60
C LYS A 19 -8.22 1.61 8.01
N ILE A 20 -8.13 1.57 6.69
CA ILE A 20 -6.92 1.22 5.94
C ILE A 20 -6.43 2.44 5.15
N LEU A 21 -5.12 2.67 5.17
CA LEU A 21 -4.46 3.63 4.30
C LEU A 21 -3.87 2.89 3.09
N ASP A 22 -4.22 3.34 1.90
CA ASP A 22 -3.65 2.87 0.62
C ASP A 22 -2.75 3.96 0.04
N ILE A 23 -1.44 3.76 0.13
CA ILE A 23 -0.43 4.73 -0.33
C ILE A 23 -0.01 4.41 -1.76
N ALA A 24 0.05 5.44 -2.62
CA ALA A 24 0.26 5.34 -4.05
C ALA A 24 -0.83 4.45 -4.69
N CYS A 25 -2.09 4.76 -4.37
CA CYS A 25 -3.23 3.91 -4.70
C CYS A 25 -3.52 3.81 -6.21
N GLY A 26 -3.01 4.75 -7.02
CA GLY A 26 -3.32 4.86 -8.44
C GLY A 26 -4.82 4.96 -8.69
N ASP A 27 -5.35 4.20 -9.62
CA ASP A 27 -6.79 4.12 -9.93
C ASP A 27 -7.61 3.40 -8.82
N GLY A 28 -6.99 3.05 -7.68
CA GLY A 28 -7.65 2.53 -6.49
C GLY A 28 -8.18 1.10 -6.59
N ARG A 29 -7.60 0.24 -7.43
CA ARG A 29 -8.05 -1.16 -7.55
C ARG A 29 -8.01 -1.93 -6.23
N ASN A 30 -6.99 -1.70 -5.39
CA ASN A 30 -6.88 -2.28 -4.06
C ASN A 30 -7.82 -1.59 -3.06
N SER A 31 -7.93 -0.25 -3.13
CA SER A 31 -8.86 0.53 -2.33
C SER A 31 -10.31 0.07 -2.51
N ILE A 32 -10.75 -0.13 -3.78
CA ILE A 32 -12.10 -0.63 -4.11
C ILE A 32 -12.31 -2.04 -3.54
N TYR A 33 -11.33 -2.92 -3.70
CA TYR A 33 -11.40 -4.27 -3.15
C TYR A 33 -11.56 -4.27 -1.63
N LEU A 34 -10.74 -3.51 -0.92
CA LEU A 34 -10.80 -3.40 0.54
C LEU A 34 -12.12 -2.77 1.03
N ALA A 35 -12.59 -1.73 0.34
CA ALA A 35 -13.87 -1.10 0.69
C ALA A 35 -15.06 -2.05 0.46
N ARG A 36 -15.03 -2.89 -0.57
CA ARG A 36 -16.04 -3.95 -0.78
C ARG A 36 -16.04 -5.00 0.32
N LEU A 37 -14.91 -5.22 1.00
CA LEU A 37 -14.81 -6.07 2.19
C LEU A 37 -15.30 -5.39 3.47
N GLY A 38 -15.71 -4.10 3.40
CA GLY A 38 -16.26 -3.34 4.52
C GLY A 38 -15.24 -2.50 5.28
N TYR A 39 -14.02 -2.35 4.79
CA TYR A 39 -13.06 -1.40 5.37
C TYR A 39 -13.40 0.03 4.97
N VAL A 40 -13.06 0.98 5.85
CA VAL A 40 -12.98 2.39 5.50
C VAL A 40 -11.60 2.64 4.90
N VAL A 41 -11.52 3.14 3.68
CA VAL A 41 -10.23 3.31 2.99
C VAL A 41 -9.90 4.79 2.86
N HIS A 42 -8.69 5.16 3.27
CA HIS A 42 -8.07 6.45 2.93
C HIS A 42 -7.02 6.19 1.84
N ALA A 43 -7.24 6.74 0.66
CA ALA A 43 -6.42 6.50 -0.53
C ALA A 43 -5.64 7.75 -0.92
N ILE A 44 -4.31 7.64 -1.02
CA ILE A 44 -3.43 8.75 -1.35
C ILE A 44 -2.71 8.47 -2.66
N ASP A 45 -2.75 9.43 -3.58
CA ASP A 45 -1.97 9.41 -4.82
C ASP A 45 -1.62 10.84 -5.25
N PHE A 46 -0.58 10.98 -6.08
CA PHE A 46 -0.19 12.28 -6.65
C PHE A 46 -0.99 12.63 -7.90
N SER A 47 -1.64 11.66 -8.53
CA SER A 47 -2.40 11.81 -9.76
C SER A 47 -3.86 12.15 -9.47
N GLU A 48 -4.21 13.41 -9.64
CA GLU A 48 -5.60 13.88 -9.52
C GLU A 48 -6.54 13.13 -10.45
N GLU A 49 -6.07 12.80 -11.67
CA GLU A 49 -6.86 12.04 -12.64
C GLU A 49 -7.16 10.61 -12.14
N ALA A 50 -6.19 9.95 -11.53
CA ALA A 50 -6.38 8.63 -10.95
C ALA A 50 -7.37 8.67 -9.78
N LEU A 51 -7.25 9.66 -8.89
CA LEU A 51 -8.17 9.87 -7.78
C LEU A 51 -9.60 10.19 -8.25
N ASN A 52 -9.75 10.98 -9.32
CA ASN A 52 -11.07 11.26 -9.90
C ASN A 52 -11.73 9.99 -10.44
N ARG A 53 -10.97 9.09 -11.08
CA ARG A 53 -11.49 7.78 -11.49
C ARG A 53 -11.90 6.93 -10.29
N LEU A 54 -11.08 6.90 -9.24
CA LEU A 54 -11.39 6.18 -8.00
C LEU A 54 -12.69 6.71 -7.36
N ASN A 55 -12.82 8.04 -7.23
CA ASN A 55 -14.01 8.67 -6.66
C ASN A 55 -15.27 8.32 -7.45
N TYR A 56 -15.20 8.35 -8.78
CA TYR A 56 -16.32 7.95 -9.64
C TYR A 56 -16.81 6.52 -9.33
N PHE A 57 -15.88 5.56 -9.19
CA PHE A 57 -16.24 4.17 -8.87
C PHE A 57 -16.72 4.02 -7.43
N ALA A 58 -16.12 4.74 -6.48
CA ALA A 58 -16.51 4.71 -5.08
C ALA A 58 -17.96 5.23 -4.90
N GLU A 59 -18.31 6.33 -5.54
CA GLU A 59 -19.67 6.87 -5.54
C GLU A 59 -20.67 5.92 -6.20
N LYS A 60 -20.34 5.38 -7.37
CA LYS A 60 -21.20 4.45 -8.11
C LYS A 60 -21.55 3.20 -7.31
N GLU A 61 -20.64 2.71 -6.50
CA GLU A 61 -20.80 1.49 -5.70
C GLU A 61 -21.13 1.79 -4.21
N ASN A 62 -21.26 3.06 -3.84
CA ASN A 62 -21.48 3.52 -2.47
C ASN A 62 -20.42 2.96 -1.49
N LEU A 63 -19.13 3.03 -1.89
CA LEU A 63 -18.00 2.55 -1.11
C LEU A 63 -17.46 3.63 -0.17
N ASN A 64 -17.02 3.24 1.02
CA ASN A 64 -16.44 4.15 2.00
C ASN A 64 -14.94 4.40 1.71
N ILE A 65 -14.66 5.25 0.75
CA ILE A 65 -13.31 5.64 0.33
C ILE A 65 -13.19 7.16 0.41
N GLU A 66 -12.17 7.61 1.16
CA GLU A 66 -11.73 9.01 1.22
C GLU A 66 -10.46 9.13 0.37
N THR A 67 -10.40 10.08 -0.56
CA THR A 67 -9.21 10.29 -1.39
C THR A 67 -8.47 11.55 -0.98
N GLN A 68 -7.15 11.51 -1.05
CA GLN A 68 -6.27 12.65 -0.77
C GLN A 68 -5.23 12.78 -1.89
N LEU A 69 -5.16 13.97 -2.50
CA LEU A 69 -4.06 14.32 -3.38
C LEU A 69 -2.80 14.56 -2.51
N GLY A 70 -1.72 13.84 -2.81
CA GLY A 70 -0.48 13.96 -2.06
C GLY A 70 0.72 13.47 -2.84
N ASP A 71 1.77 14.29 -2.86
CA ASP A 71 3.06 13.91 -3.43
C ASP A 71 3.91 13.22 -2.34
N LEU A 72 4.20 11.95 -2.56
CA LEU A 72 4.98 11.12 -1.62
C LEU A 72 6.48 11.46 -1.63
N SER A 73 6.94 12.26 -2.58
CA SER A 73 8.30 12.84 -2.57
C SER A 73 8.42 14.00 -1.58
N GLU A 74 7.29 14.57 -1.18
CA GLU A 74 7.17 15.60 -0.17
C GLU A 74 6.60 15.02 1.13
N ASN A 75 6.70 15.76 2.25
CA ASN A 75 6.18 15.30 3.54
C ASN A 75 4.78 15.84 3.85
N ASN A 76 4.20 16.64 2.97
CA ASN A 76 2.92 17.32 3.20
C ASN A 76 1.73 16.35 3.36
N PHE A 77 1.76 15.19 2.71
CA PHE A 77 0.73 14.18 2.86
C PHE A 77 0.61 13.62 4.28
N LEU A 78 1.70 13.67 5.07
CA LEU A 78 1.72 13.19 6.46
C LEU A 78 0.83 14.01 7.40
N ASN A 79 0.54 15.26 7.04
CA ASN A 79 -0.21 16.20 7.90
C ASN A 79 -1.65 15.76 8.16
N ASN A 80 -2.24 14.95 7.28
CA ASN A 80 -3.64 14.52 7.34
C ASN A 80 -3.79 13.02 7.64
N LEU A 81 -2.74 12.37 8.14
CA LEU A 81 -2.81 10.97 8.50
C LEU A 81 -3.57 10.75 9.81
N TYR A 82 -4.39 9.71 9.81
CA TYR A 82 -5.08 9.19 10.99
C TYR A 82 -4.25 8.09 11.68
N ASN A 83 -4.89 7.34 12.57
CA ASN A 83 -4.39 6.05 13.04
C ASN A 83 -5.16 4.94 12.32
N TYR A 84 -4.43 4.03 11.70
CA TYR A 84 -4.97 3.00 10.82
C TYR A 84 -4.87 1.61 11.44
N ASP A 85 -5.80 0.75 11.06
CA ASP A 85 -5.76 -0.68 11.39
C ASP A 85 -4.81 -1.43 10.46
N ALA A 86 -4.63 -0.92 9.24
CA ALA A 86 -3.60 -1.36 8.31
C ALA A 86 -3.15 -0.23 7.38
N ILE A 87 -1.92 -0.33 6.87
CA ILE A 87 -1.39 0.50 5.79
C ILE A 87 -0.92 -0.44 4.70
N ILE A 88 -1.29 -0.16 3.45
CA ILE A 88 -0.82 -0.90 2.28
C ILE A 88 -0.03 -0.01 1.34
N ILE A 89 1.03 -0.58 0.75
CA ILE A 89 1.86 0.04 -0.26
C ILE A 89 2.10 -1.00 -1.35
N ASN A 90 1.58 -0.74 -2.55
CA ASN A 90 1.67 -1.69 -3.64
C ASN A 90 2.40 -1.10 -4.85
N HIS A 91 3.48 -1.76 -5.29
CA HIS A 91 4.30 -1.38 -6.44
C HIS A 91 4.85 0.05 -6.37
N TYR A 92 5.07 0.56 -5.16
CA TYR A 92 5.71 1.85 -4.94
C TYR A 92 6.80 1.71 -3.86
N ARG A 93 7.99 2.22 -4.14
CA ARG A 93 9.09 2.27 -3.18
C ARG A 93 9.12 3.63 -2.51
N LEU A 94 8.80 3.67 -1.24
CA LEU A 94 8.93 4.89 -0.43
C LEU A 94 10.39 5.18 -0.08
N ARG A 95 10.67 6.42 0.26
CA ARG A 95 11.93 6.78 0.94
C ARG A 95 12.00 6.03 2.28
N PRO A 96 13.17 5.44 2.63
CA PRO A 96 13.29 4.55 3.78
C PRO A 96 12.78 5.14 5.10
N GLU A 97 13.02 6.42 5.37
CA GLU A 97 12.56 7.10 6.58
C GLU A 97 11.04 7.14 6.76
N LEU A 98 10.28 7.03 5.68
CA LEU A 98 8.81 7.05 5.74
C LEU A 98 8.21 5.79 6.35
N TYR A 99 8.87 4.63 6.23
CA TYR A 99 8.35 3.39 6.79
C TYR A 99 8.20 3.46 8.32
N SER A 100 9.20 4.03 9.01
CA SER A 100 9.14 4.20 10.47
C SER A 100 8.06 5.21 10.91
N ILE A 101 7.86 6.26 10.10
CA ILE A 101 6.80 7.25 10.35
C ILE A 101 5.42 6.58 10.18
N LEU A 102 5.22 5.82 9.11
CA LEU A 102 3.97 5.12 8.87
C LEU A 102 3.65 4.09 9.96
N MET A 103 4.66 3.38 10.49
CA MET A 103 4.46 2.46 11.62
C MET A 103 3.89 3.15 12.86
N LYS A 104 4.21 4.44 13.09
CA LYS A 104 3.63 5.22 14.20
C LYS A 104 2.13 5.46 14.01
N HIS A 105 1.66 5.53 12.76
CA HIS A 105 0.26 5.69 12.40
C HIS A 105 -0.53 4.38 12.34
N ILE A 106 0.10 3.24 12.61
CA ILE A 106 -0.57 1.96 12.74
C ILE A 106 -0.98 1.76 14.20
N LYS A 107 -2.20 1.31 14.44
CA LYS A 107 -2.71 0.93 15.76
C LYS A 107 -2.03 -0.34 16.27
N GLU A 108 -2.07 -0.58 17.59
CA GLU A 108 -1.62 -1.84 18.18
C GLU A 108 -2.29 -3.05 17.49
N ASN A 109 -1.50 -4.08 17.19
CA ASN A 109 -1.88 -5.25 16.42
C ASN A 109 -2.26 -4.99 14.94
N GLY A 110 -2.12 -3.76 14.48
CA GLY A 110 -2.31 -3.41 13.06
C GLY A 110 -1.14 -3.86 12.20
N VAL A 111 -1.29 -3.79 10.88
CA VAL A 111 -0.30 -4.29 9.94
C VAL A 111 0.15 -3.23 8.93
N LEU A 112 1.43 -3.32 8.57
CA LEU A 112 1.99 -2.69 7.37
C LEU A 112 2.21 -3.78 6.33
N TRP A 113 1.50 -3.68 5.20
CA TRP A 113 1.63 -4.57 4.06
C TRP A 113 2.35 -3.84 2.94
N ILE A 114 3.47 -4.39 2.47
CA ILE A 114 4.28 -3.82 1.41
C ILE A 114 4.50 -4.87 0.34
N ASN A 115 4.22 -4.53 -0.91
CA ASN A 115 4.48 -5.37 -2.07
C ASN A 115 5.18 -4.54 -3.15
N GLY A 116 6.33 -4.98 -3.61
CA GLY A 116 7.12 -4.25 -4.59
C GLY A 116 7.90 -5.15 -5.53
N PHE A 117 8.48 -4.56 -6.55
CA PHE A 117 9.41 -5.26 -7.44
C PHE A 117 10.67 -5.66 -6.68
N LYS A 118 11.09 -6.91 -6.85
CA LYS A 118 12.36 -7.42 -6.29
C LYS A 118 13.53 -7.21 -7.23
N GLU A 119 13.26 -7.19 -8.53
CA GLU A 119 14.23 -7.01 -9.60
C GLU A 119 13.59 -6.28 -10.78
N ILE A 120 14.41 -5.69 -11.64
CA ILE A 120 13.95 -4.98 -12.83
C ILE A 120 13.37 -6.01 -13.81
N PRO A 121 12.09 -5.90 -14.18
CA PRO A 121 11.49 -6.82 -15.14
C PRO A 121 12.00 -6.54 -16.56
N SER A 122 12.23 -7.59 -17.34
CA SER A 122 12.67 -7.47 -18.73
C SER A 122 11.59 -6.91 -19.67
N ASP A 123 10.32 -7.06 -19.28
CA ASP A 123 9.15 -6.71 -20.09
C ASP A 123 8.65 -5.28 -19.86
N ASN A 124 9.25 -4.51 -18.95
CA ASN A 124 8.82 -3.14 -18.66
C ASN A 124 10.01 -2.19 -18.43
N PRO A 125 10.42 -1.43 -19.45
CA PRO A 125 11.56 -0.50 -19.36
C PRO A 125 11.29 0.72 -18.45
N ASN A 126 10.06 0.95 -18.01
CA ASN A 126 9.72 2.04 -17.10
C ASN A 126 10.04 1.71 -15.64
N ILE A 127 10.27 0.44 -15.30
CA ILE A 127 10.72 0.02 -13.97
C ILE A 127 12.25 0.08 -13.93
N THR A 128 12.77 0.81 -12.97
CA THR A 128 14.20 1.08 -12.79
C THR A 128 14.69 0.61 -11.42
N GLU A 129 15.98 0.76 -11.16
CA GLU A 129 16.57 0.50 -9.82
C GLU A 129 15.91 1.31 -8.69
N LEU A 130 15.30 2.45 -9.03
CA LEU A 130 14.61 3.30 -8.05
C LEU A 130 13.27 2.69 -7.57
N ASP A 131 12.71 1.76 -8.34
CA ASP A 131 11.43 1.11 -8.05
C ASP A 131 11.61 -0.22 -7.29
N ILE A 132 12.86 -0.69 -7.16
CA ILE A 132 13.16 -1.98 -6.54
C ILE A 132 13.16 -1.87 -5.02
N LEU A 133 12.25 -2.61 -4.39
CA LEU A 133 12.16 -2.69 -2.93
C LEU A 133 13.31 -3.54 -2.37
N ARG A 134 14.10 -2.97 -1.48
CA ARG A 134 15.25 -3.59 -0.86
C ARG A 134 15.05 -3.81 0.63
N GLU A 135 15.73 -4.81 1.19
CA GLU A 135 15.66 -5.05 2.64
C GLU A 135 16.19 -3.88 3.46
N GLU A 136 17.22 -3.20 2.95
CA GLU A 136 17.82 -2.02 3.58
C GLU A 136 16.83 -0.86 3.72
N ASP A 137 15.81 -0.78 2.86
CA ASP A 137 14.76 0.24 2.96
C ASP A 137 13.91 0.08 4.24
N LEU A 138 13.89 -1.12 4.82
CA LEU A 138 13.04 -1.48 5.95
C LEU A 138 13.80 -1.59 7.29
N ILE A 139 15.08 -1.18 7.33
CA ILE A 139 15.93 -1.31 8.52
C ILE A 139 15.36 -0.56 9.73
N ASP A 140 14.74 0.60 9.50
CA ASP A 140 14.18 1.43 10.57
C ASP A 140 12.93 0.83 11.23
N ILE A 141 12.38 -0.25 10.66
CA ILE A 141 11.23 -0.97 11.21
C ILE A 141 11.54 -2.39 11.65
N GLU A 142 12.80 -2.80 11.66
CA GLU A 142 13.20 -4.15 12.06
C GLU A 142 12.87 -4.49 13.53
N ASN A 143 12.63 -3.49 14.38
CA ASN A 143 12.19 -3.67 15.77
C ASN A 143 10.73 -4.14 15.90
N TYR A 144 9.92 -4.01 14.83
CA TYR A 144 8.57 -4.53 14.81
C TYR A 144 8.56 -6.01 14.39
N HIS A 145 7.43 -6.67 14.58
CA HIS A 145 7.33 -8.09 14.25
C HIS A 145 7.12 -8.30 12.75
N LEU A 146 8.09 -8.96 12.08
CA LEU A 146 7.92 -9.44 10.71
C LEU A 146 7.02 -10.69 10.73
N GLU A 147 5.73 -10.50 10.43
CA GLU A 147 4.72 -11.55 10.43
C GLU A 147 4.90 -12.53 9.26
N ASN A 148 5.20 -12.00 8.08
CA ASN A 148 5.40 -12.81 6.88
C ASN A 148 6.23 -12.08 5.82
N LYS A 149 7.00 -12.85 5.07
CA LYS A 149 7.77 -12.41 3.90
C LYS A 149 7.61 -13.44 2.80
N LYS A 150 7.34 -12.99 1.58
CA LYS A 150 7.14 -13.88 0.41
C LYS A 150 7.77 -13.27 -0.83
N THR A 151 8.56 -14.04 -1.55
CA THR A 151 8.96 -13.75 -2.94
C THR A 151 8.11 -14.60 -3.87
N TYR A 152 7.61 -14.01 -4.95
CA TYR A 152 6.80 -14.70 -5.96
C TYR A 152 6.99 -14.06 -7.33
N SER A 153 6.61 -14.80 -8.39
CA SER A 153 6.73 -14.31 -9.75
C SER A 153 5.40 -14.41 -10.48
N ILE A 154 5.16 -13.45 -11.36
CA ILE A 154 4.04 -13.43 -12.32
C ILE A 154 4.65 -13.15 -13.69
N GLY A 155 4.68 -14.18 -14.57
CA GLY A 155 5.41 -14.10 -15.82
C GLY A 155 6.90 -13.84 -15.56
N GLU A 156 7.45 -12.82 -16.20
CA GLU A 156 8.86 -12.43 -16.07
C GLU A 156 9.12 -11.43 -14.92
N ARG A 157 8.10 -11.11 -14.12
CA ARG A 157 8.19 -10.13 -13.04
C ARG A 157 8.31 -10.83 -11.69
N THR A 158 9.34 -10.49 -10.93
CA THR A 158 9.55 -11.00 -9.57
C THR A 158 9.24 -9.91 -8.55
N PHE A 159 8.42 -10.27 -7.57
CA PHE A 159 7.96 -9.40 -6.51
C PHE A 159 8.42 -9.90 -5.16
N ILE A 160 8.51 -8.98 -4.20
CA ILE A 160 8.72 -9.26 -2.80
C ILE A 160 7.64 -8.59 -1.97
N ARG A 161 7.06 -9.33 -1.04
CA ARG A 161 5.99 -8.85 -0.17
C ARG A 161 6.36 -9.08 1.29
N TYR A 162 6.15 -8.05 2.11
CA TYR A 162 6.35 -8.05 3.55
C TYR A 162 5.04 -7.73 4.27
N ILE A 163 4.83 -8.36 5.42
CA ILE A 163 3.79 -8.02 6.39
C ILE A 163 4.46 -7.81 7.74
N TRP A 164 4.41 -6.58 8.21
CA TRP A 164 4.89 -6.18 9.53
C TRP A 164 3.72 -5.93 10.47
N ARG A 165 3.85 -6.34 11.73
CA ARG A 165 2.84 -6.12 12.76
C ARG A 165 3.39 -5.20 13.85
N LYS A 166 2.54 -4.24 14.27
CA LYS A 166 2.83 -3.36 15.40
C LYS A 166 2.46 -3.99 16.73
#